data_5458b278dd024a029ce5cd09bbe8b1f4
#
_entry.id   5458b278dd024a029ce5cd09bbe8b1f4
#
_cell.length_a   1.000
_cell.length_b   1.000
_cell.length_c   1.000
_cell.angle_alpha   90.00
_cell.angle_beta   90.00
_cell.angle_gamma   90.00
#
_symmetry.space_group_name_H-M   'P 1'
#
loop_
_entity.id
_entity.type
_entity.pdbx_description
1 polymer ?
#
loop_
_entity_poly.entity_id
_entity_poly.type
_entity_poly.pdbx_seq_one_letter_code
_entity_poly.pdbx_strand_id
1 'polypeptide(L)'
;MVTFLPSLSSNAQNVVDYVNPFIGTSNYGATNPGSIAPRGMVSVSPFNVAEKKDKGWLSNPYVFGNKLLTGFSHVNLSGVGCPDLGVILLMPTTGELETDFLKYGSTFSNEKAIAGYYETTLDTYKIDVKTTATTRTGISKYSFPTGKSNILLNLGLGLTNEEGAMVKIVSPTEIEGMRNVGSFCYYKAEESYPVYFVAQFSEPAVDFGV
;
A
#
# COMPACT_ATOMS: atom_id res chain seq x y z
N MET A 1 7.53 -64.26 3.86
CA MET A 1 6.81 -63.38 4.78
C MET A 1 7.13 -61.96 4.35
N VAL A 2 6.20 -61.30 3.61
CA VAL A 2 6.41 -59.93 3.11
C VAL A 2 5.73 -59.01 4.11
N THR A 3 6.50 -58.21 4.81
CA THR A 3 5.99 -57.19 5.77
C THR A 3 5.67 -55.92 5.01
N PHE A 4 4.40 -55.57 4.89
CA PHE A 4 3.94 -54.24 4.44
C PHE A 4 4.18 -53.24 5.57
N LEU A 5 5.10 -52.29 5.38
CA LEU A 5 5.20 -51.09 6.23
C LEU A 5 4.12 -50.10 5.76
N PRO A 6 3.26 -49.61 6.67
CA PRO A 6 2.31 -48.57 6.33
C PRO A 6 3.07 -47.26 5.99
N SER A 7 2.81 -46.71 4.82
CA SER A 7 3.30 -45.37 4.49
C SER A 7 2.62 -44.34 5.38
N LEU A 8 3.39 -43.77 6.34
CA LEU A 8 2.97 -42.60 7.08
C LEU A 8 2.93 -41.42 6.12
N SER A 9 1.74 -41.04 5.69
CA SER A 9 1.53 -39.76 5.00
C SER A 9 1.76 -38.63 6.00
N SER A 10 2.93 -38.04 5.99
CA SER A 10 3.23 -36.80 6.68
C SER A 10 2.51 -35.67 5.95
N ASN A 11 1.44 -35.15 6.52
CA ASN A 11 0.90 -33.86 6.11
C ASN A 11 1.90 -32.78 6.57
N ALA A 12 2.81 -32.37 5.70
CA ALA A 12 3.64 -31.22 5.95
C ALA A 12 2.73 -29.97 6.03
N GLN A 13 2.60 -29.42 7.22
CA GLN A 13 1.91 -28.14 7.39
C GLN A 13 2.71 -27.05 6.66
N ASN A 14 2.00 -26.19 5.91
CA ASN A 14 2.64 -25.06 5.25
C ASN A 14 3.05 -24.04 6.31
N VAL A 15 4.35 -23.88 6.55
CA VAL A 15 4.88 -22.98 7.59
C VAL A 15 4.51 -21.52 7.36
N VAL A 16 4.17 -21.14 6.13
CA VAL A 16 3.71 -19.78 5.79
C VAL A 16 2.38 -19.45 6.46
N ASP A 17 1.54 -20.43 6.77
CA ASP A 17 0.24 -20.23 7.41
C ASP A 17 0.36 -19.73 8.87
N TYR A 18 1.54 -19.85 9.47
CA TYR A 18 1.84 -19.32 10.81
C TYR A 18 2.37 -17.88 10.79
N VAL A 19 2.64 -17.32 9.62
CA VAL A 19 3.11 -15.94 9.50
C VAL A 19 1.92 -14.99 9.68
N ASN A 20 2.00 -14.12 10.68
CA ASN A 20 1.03 -13.05 10.89
C ASN A 20 1.65 -11.69 10.54
N PRO A 21 1.35 -11.10 9.36
CA PRO A 21 1.91 -9.82 8.94
C PRO A 21 1.50 -8.62 9.81
N PHE A 22 0.52 -8.76 10.71
CA PHE A 22 0.14 -7.70 11.63
C PHE A 22 1.06 -7.60 12.86
N ILE A 23 1.93 -8.57 13.10
CA ILE A 23 2.91 -8.50 14.19
C ILE A 23 3.86 -7.32 13.94
N GLY A 24 4.02 -6.45 14.94
CA GLY A 24 4.87 -5.27 14.86
C GLY A 24 4.21 -4.05 14.19
N THR A 25 2.90 -4.08 13.91
CA THR A 25 2.17 -2.95 13.31
C THR A 25 1.53 -2.02 14.34
N SER A 26 1.74 -2.24 15.63
CA SER A 26 1.19 -1.42 16.73
C SER A 26 2.29 -0.90 17.64
N ASN A 27 1.95 0.10 18.45
CA ASN A 27 2.85 0.77 19.38
C ASN A 27 4.10 1.32 18.67
N TYR A 28 5.28 0.88 19.08
CA TYR A 28 6.56 1.26 18.47
C TYR A 28 7.05 0.25 17.42
N GLY A 29 6.18 -0.67 17.02
CA GLY A 29 6.49 -1.56 15.91
C GLY A 29 6.62 -0.78 14.60
N ALA A 30 7.56 -1.15 13.77
CA ALA A 30 7.91 -0.46 12.53
C ALA A 30 7.62 -1.30 11.29
N THR A 31 6.66 -2.25 11.40
CA THR A 31 6.26 -3.12 10.29
C THR A 31 4.91 -2.69 9.71
N ASN A 32 4.60 -3.19 8.53
CA ASN A 32 3.29 -3.01 7.89
C ASN A 32 2.80 -4.34 7.31
N PRO A 33 1.47 -4.53 7.17
CA PRO A 33 0.89 -5.77 6.68
C PRO A 33 0.85 -5.84 5.15
N GLY A 34 1.47 -4.89 4.47
CA GLY A 34 1.44 -4.79 3.01
C GLY A 34 2.04 -6.00 2.30
N SER A 35 1.56 -6.22 1.10
CA SER A 35 2.06 -7.29 0.24
C SER A 35 3.44 -6.95 -0.31
N ILE A 36 4.41 -7.82 -0.08
CA ILE A 36 5.79 -7.67 -0.54
C ILE A 36 6.36 -9.02 -0.95
N ALA A 37 7.12 -9.05 -2.05
CA ALA A 37 7.98 -10.19 -2.37
C ALA A 37 9.22 -10.18 -1.46
N PRO A 38 9.81 -11.33 -1.13
CA PRO A 38 11.04 -11.37 -0.36
C PRO A 38 12.12 -10.50 -0.99
N ARG A 39 12.64 -9.51 -0.24
CA ARG A 39 13.62 -8.51 -0.70
C ARG A 39 13.13 -7.66 -1.89
N GLY A 40 11.82 -7.51 -2.03
CA GLY A 40 11.22 -6.65 -3.05
C GLY A 40 11.46 -5.17 -2.74
N MET A 41 11.67 -4.36 -3.79
CA MET A 41 11.70 -2.91 -3.70
C MET A 41 10.29 -2.34 -3.56
N VAL A 42 9.30 -2.98 -4.17
CA VAL A 42 7.89 -2.60 -4.10
C VAL A 42 7.17 -3.41 -3.04
N SER A 43 6.41 -2.71 -2.21
CA SER A 43 5.41 -3.29 -1.33
C SER A 43 4.12 -2.47 -1.44
N VAL A 44 2.97 -3.12 -1.52
CA VAL A 44 1.68 -2.41 -1.53
C VAL A 44 1.10 -2.48 -0.13
N SER A 45 1.10 -1.36 0.58
CA SER A 45 0.66 -1.27 1.97
C SER A 45 -0.52 -0.34 2.14
N PRO A 46 -1.51 -0.70 2.97
CA PRO A 46 -2.51 0.27 3.41
C PRO A 46 -1.82 1.45 4.11
N PHE A 47 -2.33 2.66 3.88
CA PHE A 47 -1.83 3.90 4.47
C PHE A 47 -2.92 4.51 5.35
N ASN A 48 -2.78 4.38 6.67
CA ASN A 48 -3.77 4.84 7.64
C ASN A 48 -3.19 5.78 8.72
N VAL A 49 -2.12 6.49 8.36
CA VAL A 49 -1.43 7.39 9.30
C VAL A 49 -1.51 8.87 8.89
N ALA A 50 -2.31 9.21 7.89
CA ALA A 50 -2.42 10.57 7.36
C ALA A 50 -2.95 11.59 8.38
N GLU A 51 -3.86 11.19 9.27
CA GLU A 51 -4.44 12.06 10.30
C GLU A 51 -3.46 12.47 11.41
N LYS A 52 -2.37 11.74 11.59
CA LYS A 52 -1.45 12.02 12.70
C LYS A 52 -0.67 13.29 12.42
N LYS A 53 -0.95 14.33 13.21
CA LYS A 53 -0.25 15.61 13.18
C LYS A 53 1.20 15.50 13.66
N ASP A 54 1.49 14.50 14.48
CA ASP A 54 2.81 14.28 15.07
C ASP A 54 3.53 13.17 14.31
N LYS A 55 4.04 13.53 13.13
CA LYS A 55 4.72 12.61 12.21
C LYS A 55 6.13 12.22 12.68
N GLY A 56 6.60 12.76 13.81
CA GLY A 56 8.01 12.70 14.19
C GLY A 56 8.61 11.30 14.37
N TRP A 57 7.77 10.26 14.54
CA TRP A 57 8.23 8.90 14.82
C TRP A 57 7.39 7.79 14.17
N LEU A 58 6.58 8.13 13.16
CA LEU A 58 5.86 7.12 12.39
C LEU A 58 6.75 6.62 11.25
N SER A 59 7.38 5.50 11.45
CA SER A 59 8.26 4.87 10.47
C SER A 59 7.56 3.88 9.53
N ASN A 60 6.25 3.72 9.68
CA ASN A 60 5.46 2.78 8.90
C ASN A 60 4.15 3.42 8.40
N PRO A 61 3.65 3.02 7.24
CA PRO A 61 2.43 3.59 6.63
C PRO A 61 1.15 3.12 7.32
N TYR A 62 1.25 2.11 8.17
CA TYR A 62 0.10 1.45 8.81
C TYR A 62 0.30 1.33 10.31
N VAL A 63 -0.73 1.65 11.08
CA VAL A 63 -0.82 1.40 12.53
C VAL A 63 -2.08 0.63 12.81
N PHE A 64 -1.94 -0.55 13.43
CA PHE A 64 -3.08 -1.38 13.82
C PHE A 64 -4.03 -0.62 14.73
N GLY A 65 -5.31 -0.63 14.40
CA GLY A 65 -6.35 0.07 15.15
C GLY A 65 -6.70 1.48 14.65
N ASN A 66 -5.88 2.11 13.81
CA ASN A 66 -6.30 3.34 13.12
C ASN A 66 -7.42 3.01 12.13
N LYS A 67 -8.41 3.91 12.01
CA LYS A 67 -9.66 3.64 11.31
C LYS A 67 -9.79 4.33 9.97
N LEU A 68 -8.98 5.34 9.68
CA LEU A 68 -9.05 6.08 8.41
C LEU A 68 -7.93 5.61 7.47
N LEU A 69 -8.30 4.95 6.37
CA LEU A 69 -7.40 4.56 5.30
C LEU A 69 -7.51 5.60 4.18
N THR A 70 -6.38 6.17 3.78
CA THR A 70 -6.31 7.24 2.77
C THR A 70 -5.62 6.82 1.48
N GLY A 71 -5.27 5.55 1.35
CA GLY A 71 -4.71 4.99 0.13
C GLY A 71 -3.86 3.76 0.38
N PHE A 72 -3.24 3.30 -0.69
CA PHE A 72 -2.28 2.18 -0.69
C PHE A 72 -0.96 2.70 -1.24
N SER A 73 0.06 2.77 -0.40
CA SER A 73 1.40 3.19 -0.79
C SER A 73 2.18 2.05 -1.44
N HIS A 74 3.04 2.36 -2.41
CA HIS A 74 3.70 1.35 -3.25
C HIS A 74 5.19 1.18 -2.98
N VAL A 75 5.80 2.06 -2.21
CA VAL A 75 7.20 1.96 -1.81
C VAL A 75 7.30 2.22 -0.32
N ASN A 76 7.62 1.19 0.45
CA ASN A 76 7.63 1.24 1.90
C ASN A 76 8.85 0.53 2.48
N LEU A 77 9.34 1.02 3.61
CA LEU A 77 10.25 0.28 4.48
C LEU A 77 9.45 -0.52 5.52
N SER A 78 10.05 -1.57 6.04
CA SER A 78 9.48 -2.38 7.11
C SER A 78 10.58 -2.78 8.09
N GLY A 79 10.29 -2.68 9.38
CA GLY A 79 11.25 -2.98 10.45
C GLY A 79 12.26 -1.86 10.72
N VAL A 80 12.04 -0.67 10.19
CA VAL A 80 12.93 0.48 10.32
C VAL A 80 12.32 1.51 11.28
N GLY A 81 13.09 1.99 12.23
CA GLY A 81 12.64 2.93 13.27
C GLY A 81 12.56 4.39 12.84
N CYS A 82 12.86 4.71 11.59
CA CYS A 82 12.85 6.10 11.09
C CYS A 82 11.82 6.26 9.96
N PRO A 83 11.11 7.40 9.90
CA PRO A 83 10.19 7.68 8.81
C PRO A 83 10.97 7.86 7.50
N ASP A 84 10.56 7.14 6.49
CA ASP A 84 10.94 7.36 5.09
C ASP A 84 9.96 6.63 4.18
N LEU A 85 9.85 7.06 2.92
CA LEU A 85 8.99 6.47 1.91
C LEU A 85 7.48 6.50 2.32
N GLY A 86 6.75 5.42 2.15
CA GLY A 86 5.29 5.40 2.29
C GLY A 86 4.61 6.22 1.19
N VAL A 87 5.12 6.17 -0.02
CA VAL A 87 4.82 7.10 -1.12
C VAL A 87 4.12 6.41 -2.29
N ILE A 88 3.66 7.23 -3.24
CA ILE A 88 2.91 6.82 -4.44
C ILE A 88 1.64 6.09 -4.01
N LEU A 89 0.69 6.86 -3.49
CA LEU A 89 -0.56 6.32 -2.98
C LEU A 89 -1.62 6.29 -4.07
N LEU A 90 -2.24 5.14 -4.23
CA LEU A 90 -3.48 4.99 -5.02
C LEU A 90 -4.65 4.79 -4.07
N MET A 91 -5.73 5.52 -4.27
CA MET A 91 -6.99 5.37 -3.52
C MET A 91 -8.16 5.22 -4.48
N PRO A 92 -8.83 4.06 -4.52
CA PRO A 92 -10.05 3.90 -5.26
C PRO A 92 -11.22 4.51 -4.50
N THR A 93 -12.09 5.26 -5.19
CA THR A 93 -13.28 5.89 -4.64
C THR A 93 -14.47 5.76 -5.59
N THR A 94 -15.68 6.06 -5.12
CA THR A 94 -16.90 6.09 -5.94
C THR A 94 -17.63 7.41 -5.79
N GLY A 95 -18.43 7.78 -6.78
CA GLY A 95 -19.24 9.01 -6.77
C GLY A 95 -18.46 10.25 -7.17
N GLU A 96 -18.78 11.38 -6.57
CA GLU A 96 -18.13 12.64 -6.87
C GLU A 96 -16.66 12.65 -6.42
N LEU A 97 -15.82 13.35 -7.17
CA LEU A 97 -14.38 13.42 -6.91
C LEU A 97 -14.13 14.36 -5.72
N GLU A 98 -13.45 13.84 -4.71
CA GLU A 98 -12.93 14.59 -3.56
C GLU A 98 -11.40 14.40 -3.54
N THR A 99 -10.66 15.48 -3.35
CA THR A 99 -9.18 15.46 -3.35
C THR A 99 -8.55 15.68 -1.96
N ASP A 100 -9.33 16.14 -1.00
CA ASP A 100 -8.89 16.26 0.39
C ASP A 100 -8.83 14.87 1.03
N PHE A 101 -7.63 14.41 1.39
CA PHE A 101 -7.42 13.06 1.92
C PHE A 101 -8.14 12.80 3.24
N LEU A 102 -8.45 13.81 4.03
CA LEU A 102 -9.25 13.66 5.24
C LEU A 102 -10.73 13.42 4.92
N LYS A 103 -11.19 13.83 3.74
CA LYS A 103 -12.57 13.65 3.30
C LYS A 103 -12.76 12.44 2.41
N TYR A 104 -11.78 12.14 1.52
CA TYR A 104 -11.87 10.92 0.72
C TYR A 104 -11.41 9.67 1.47
N GLY A 105 -10.82 9.80 2.64
CA GLY A 105 -10.45 8.65 3.46
C GLY A 105 -11.66 7.77 3.78
N SER A 106 -11.44 6.48 3.91
CA SER A 106 -12.48 5.49 4.21
C SER A 106 -12.19 4.73 5.48
N THR A 107 -13.21 4.42 6.26
CA THR A 107 -13.12 3.30 7.20
C THR A 107 -12.98 2.00 6.41
N PHE A 108 -12.46 0.98 7.03
CA PHE A 108 -12.20 -0.29 6.37
C PHE A 108 -12.47 -1.48 7.30
N SER A 109 -12.83 -2.59 6.69
CA SER A 109 -13.18 -3.84 7.36
C SER A 109 -12.70 -5.06 6.55
N ASN A 110 -12.99 -6.27 7.05
CA ASN A 110 -12.63 -7.52 6.40
C ASN A 110 -11.14 -7.64 6.07
N GLU A 111 -10.31 -7.06 6.93
CA GLU A 111 -8.86 -6.98 6.72
C GLU A 111 -8.22 -8.36 6.90
N LYS A 112 -7.41 -8.76 5.91
CA LYS A 112 -6.64 -9.98 5.95
C LYS A 112 -5.28 -9.78 5.30
N ALA A 113 -4.26 -10.30 5.95
CA ALA A 113 -2.90 -10.31 5.43
C ALA A 113 -2.28 -11.70 5.58
N ILE A 114 -1.60 -12.14 4.56
CA ILE A 114 -0.70 -13.29 4.55
C ILE A 114 0.58 -12.89 3.83
N ALA A 115 1.61 -13.71 3.90
CA ALA A 115 2.87 -13.41 3.22
C ALA A 115 2.64 -13.14 1.71
N GLY A 116 2.98 -11.92 1.26
CA GLY A 116 2.85 -11.48 -0.14
C GLY A 116 1.44 -11.09 -0.60
N TYR A 117 0.46 -11.05 0.29
CA TYR A 117 -0.92 -10.71 -0.06
C TYR A 117 -1.60 -9.93 1.06
N TYR A 118 -2.41 -8.94 0.66
CA TYR A 118 -3.28 -8.17 1.56
C TYR A 118 -4.64 -7.94 0.92
N GLU A 119 -5.70 -7.97 1.71
CA GLU A 119 -7.05 -7.61 1.28
C GLU A 119 -7.82 -6.85 2.36
N THR A 120 -8.74 -6.00 1.93
CA THR A 120 -9.66 -5.25 2.79
C THR A 120 -10.86 -4.74 1.99
N THR A 121 -11.92 -4.35 2.68
CA THR A 121 -13.08 -3.64 2.12
C THR A 121 -13.05 -2.18 2.58
N LEU A 122 -13.11 -1.24 1.64
CA LEU A 122 -13.31 0.19 1.92
C LEU A 122 -14.80 0.43 2.19
N ASP A 123 -15.16 0.67 3.45
CA ASP A 123 -16.57 0.69 3.88
C ASP A 123 -17.37 1.84 3.28
N THR A 124 -16.75 3.03 3.18
CA THR A 124 -17.39 4.23 2.62
C THR A 124 -17.80 4.01 1.16
N TYR A 125 -16.96 3.35 0.39
CA TYR A 125 -17.10 3.20 -1.05
C TYR A 125 -17.63 1.83 -1.48
N LYS A 126 -17.72 0.87 -0.57
CA LYS A 126 -18.09 -0.52 -0.87
C LYS A 126 -17.17 -1.17 -1.91
N ILE A 127 -15.86 -0.88 -1.80
CA ILE A 127 -14.85 -1.39 -2.72
C ILE A 127 -14.04 -2.48 -2.02
N ASP A 128 -13.97 -3.65 -2.62
CA ASP A 128 -13.02 -4.68 -2.18
C ASP A 128 -11.68 -4.46 -2.85
N VAL A 129 -10.63 -4.45 -2.04
CA VAL A 129 -9.26 -4.25 -2.46
C VAL A 129 -8.45 -5.49 -2.18
N LYS A 130 -7.69 -5.96 -3.17
CA LYS A 130 -6.73 -7.05 -3.03
C LYS A 130 -5.41 -6.63 -3.63
N THR A 131 -4.32 -6.88 -2.93
CA THR A 131 -2.98 -6.49 -3.38
C THR A 131 -2.00 -7.62 -3.29
N THR A 132 -1.04 -7.61 -4.21
CA THR A 132 0.16 -8.45 -4.18
C THR A 132 1.32 -7.70 -4.79
N ALA A 133 2.52 -8.21 -4.70
CA ALA A 133 3.70 -7.57 -5.27
C ALA A 133 4.71 -8.59 -5.79
N THR A 134 5.43 -8.20 -6.82
CA THR A 134 6.69 -8.81 -7.24
C THR A 134 7.85 -7.96 -6.73
N THR A 135 9.07 -8.26 -7.15
CA THR A 135 10.25 -7.50 -6.71
C THR A 135 10.17 -6.00 -7.03
N ARG A 136 9.53 -5.62 -8.15
CA ARG A 136 9.48 -4.24 -8.64
C ARG A 136 8.10 -3.77 -9.08
N THR A 137 7.07 -4.60 -8.95
CA THR A 137 5.71 -4.26 -9.40
C THR A 137 4.71 -4.55 -8.31
N GLY A 138 3.92 -3.54 -7.93
CA GLY A 138 2.72 -3.71 -7.12
C GLY A 138 1.54 -4.01 -8.02
N ILE A 139 0.67 -4.92 -7.61
CA ILE A 139 -0.53 -5.30 -8.33
C ILE A 139 -1.72 -5.13 -7.38
N SER A 140 -2.68 -4.32 -7.79
CA SER A 140 -3.90 -4.07 -7.02
C SER A 140 -5.12 -4.39 -7.85
N LYS A 141 -6.07 -5.10 -7.25
CA LYS A 141 -7.40 -5.34 -7.81
C LYS A 141 -8.42 -4.59 -6.98
N TYR A 142 -9.16 -3.69 -7.61
CA TYR A 142 -10.26 -2.95 -7.03
C TYR A 142 -11.57 -3.45 -7.61
N SER A 143 -12.47 -3.97 -6.75
CA SER A 143 -13.81 -4.40 -7.17
C SER A 143 -14.79 -3.31 -6.79
N PHE A 144 -15.17 -2.50 -7.79
CA PHE A 144 -16.11 -1.39 -7.62
C PHE A 144 -17.56 -1.86 -7.63
N PRO A 145 -18.45 -1.23 -6.85
CA PRO A 145 -19.88 -1.36 -7.06
C PRO A 145 -20.29 -0.65 -8.37
N THR A 146 -21.52 -0.86 -8.82
CA THR A 146 -22.06 -0.16 -9.99
C THR A 146 -22.08 1.35 -9.77
N GLY A 147 -21.62 2.12 -10.75
CA GLY A 147 -21.63 3.59 -10.72
C GLY A 147 -20.31 4.21 -11.17
N LYS A 148 -20.17 5.52 -10.90
CA LYS A 148 -18.94 6.27 -11.19
C LYS A 148 -17.84 5.83 -10.23
N SER A 149 -16.71 5.43 -10.79
CA SER A 149 -15.52 5.00 -10.05
C SER A 149 -14.34 5.90 -10.39
N ASN A 150 -13.50 6.17 -9.39
CA ASN A 150 -12.31 6.98 -9.55
C ASN A 150 -11.10 6.25 -8.93
N ILE A 151 -9.91 6.54 -9.45
CA ILE A 151 -8.65 6.20 -8.80
C ILE A 151 -7.89 7.51 -8.59
N LEU A 152 -7.66 7.86 -7.33
CA LEU A 152 -6.87 9.02 -6.95
C LEU A 152 -5.41 8.60 -6.82
N LEU A 153 -4.52 9.34 -7.47
CA LEU A 153 -3.09 9.25 -7.22
C LEU A 153 -2.69 10.41 -6.31
N ASN A 154 -2.26 10.10 -5.10
CA ASN A 154 -1.74 11.10 -4.18
C ASN A 154 -0.22 10.99 -4.09
N LEU A 155 0.47 11.99 -4.64
CA LEU A 155 1.92 12.12 -4.56
C LEU A 155 2.36 13.03 -3.42
N GLY A 156 1.41 13.69 -2.76
CA GLY A 156 1.66 14.57 -1.63
C GLY A 156 1.78 13.85 -0.29
N LEU A 157 1.10 12.73 -0.09
CA LEU A 157 1.20 11.96 1.15
C LEU A 157 2.45 11.07 1.18
N GLY A 158 3.00 10.88 2.38
CA GLY A 158 4.13 10.02 2.67
C GLY A 158 4.54 10.12 4.12
N LEU A 159 5.57 9.39 4.49
CA LEU A 159 6.12 9.40 5.85
C LEU A 159 7.17 10.49 6.04
N THR A 160 7.72 11.03 4.97
CA THR A 160 8.67 12.15 4.96
C THR A 160 8.14 13.33 4.16
N ASN A 161 8.91 14.42 4.15
CA ASN A 161 8.55 15.64 3.43
C ASN A 161 8.52 15.42 1.92
N GLU A 162 7.80 16.30 1.26
CA GLU A 162 7.70 16.35 -0.18
C GLU A 162 8.66 17.39 -0.73
N GLU A 163 9.42 17.00 -1.73
CA GLU A 163 10.34 17.88 -2.46
C GLU A 163 9.97 17.97 -3.95
N GLY A 164 8.69 17.82 -4.23
CA GLY A 164 8.14 17.89 -5.57
C GLY A 164 7.81 16.53 -6.17
N ALA A 165 6.85 16.57 -7.04
CA ALA A 165 6.35 15.42 -7.76
C ALA A 165 5.92 15.83 -9.17
N MET A 166 5.87 14.86 -10.07
CA MET A 166 5.40 15.03 -11.45
C MET A 166 4.62 13.78 -11.86
N VAL A 167 3.55 14.00 -12.59
CA VAL A 167 2.80 12.94 -13.27
C VAL A 167 2.58 13.33 -14.71
N LYS A 168 2.64 12.35 -15.61
CA LYS A 168 2.32 12.49 -17.03
C LYS A 168 1.35 11.38 -17.41
N ILE A 169 0.27 11.76 -18.06
CA ILE A 169 -0.69 10.85 -18.66
C ILE A 169 -0.12 10.43 -20.01
N VAL A 170 0.23 9.16 -20.14
CA VAL A 170 0.82 8.59 -21.37
C VAL A 170 -0.31 8.13 -22.30
N SER A 171 -1.35 7.51 -21.73
CA SER A 171 -2.52 7.05 -22.45
C SER A 171 -3.72 6.95 -21.49
N PRO A 172 -4.93 6.65 -21.96
CA PRO A 172 -6.07 6.38 -21.08
C PRO A 172 -5.86 5.25 -20.06
N THR A 173 -4.88 4.39 -20.28
CA THR A 173 -4.56 3.24 -19.41
C THR A 173 -3.18 3.33 -18.77
N GLU A 174 -2.41 4.40 -18.99
CA GLU A 174 -1.05 4.47 -18.50
C GLU A 174 -0.68 5.87 -18.03
N ILE A 175 -0.09 5.94 -16.86
CA ILE A 175 0.55 7.13 -16.30
C ILE A 175 1.99 6.82 -15.91
N GLU A 176 2.86 7.79 -16.06
CA GLU A 176 4.21 7.76 -15.52
C GLU A 176 4.46 8.99 -14.66
N GLY A 177 5.37 8.86 -13.70
CA GLY A 177 5.67 10.00 -12.84
C GLY A 177 6.85 9.76 -11.94
N MET A 178 7.09 10.75 -11.09
CA MET A 178 8.12 10.70 -10.09
C MET A 178 7.70 11.49 -8.85
N ARG A 179 8.27 11.15 -7.72
CA ARG A 179 8.24 11.94 -6.51
C ARG A 179 9.63 11.98 -5.91
N ASN A 180 10.08 13.18 -5.54
CA ASN A 180 11.25 13.33 -4.68
C ASN A 180 10.89 12.97 -3.25
N VAL A 181 11.72 12.17 -2.60
CA VAL A 181 11.57 11.76 -1.21
C VAL A 181 12.75 12.29 -0.39
N GLY A 182 12.50 12.62 0.87
CA GLY A 182 13.53 13.09 1.77
C GLY A 182 14.51 12.00 2.18
N SER A 183 15.62 12.40 2.79
CA SER A 183 16.61 11.46 3.28
C SER A 183 16.11 10.65 4.47
N PHE A 184 16.64 9.45 4.58
CA PHE A 184 16.32 8.51 5.65
C PHE A 184 16.59 9.10 7.06
N CYS A 185 15.62 9.01 7.95
CA CYS A 185 15.60 9.49 9.33
C CYS A 185 15.59 11.01 9.51
N TYR A 186 16.34 11.74 8.72
CA TYR A 186 16.49 13.18 8.85
C TYR A 186 16.29 13.84 7.51
N TYR A 187 15.32 14.73 7.47
CA TYR A 187 15.07 15.48 6.26
C TYR A 187 16.21 16.46 5.99
N LYS A 188 16.82 16.29 4.82
CA LYS A 188 17.76 17.22 4.23
C LYS A 188 17.45 17.32 2.75
N ALA A 189 17.11 18.54 2.28
CA ALA A 189 16.72 18.75 0.89
C ALA A 189 17.80 18.30 -0.10
N GLU A 190 19.06 18.50 0.24
CA GLU A 190 20.21 18.10 -0.56
C GLU A 190 20.42 16.58 -0.68
N GLU A 191 19.80 15.79 0.19
CA GLU A 191 19.85 14.33 0.19
C GLU A 191 18.58 13.71 -0.40
N SER A 192 17.64 14.51 -0.92
CA SER A 192 16.45 14.01 -1.59
C SER A 192 16.80 13.28 -2.89
N TYR A 193 15.99 12.28 -3.22
CA TYR A 193 16.16 11.49 -4.43
C TYR A 193 14.82 11.19 -5.10
N PRO A 194 14.76 11.07 -6.43
CA PRO A 194 13.54 10.77 -7.14
C PRO A 194 13.19 9.28 -7.08
N VAL A 195 11.94 8.98 -6.80
CA VAL A 195 11.33 7.66 -6.99
C VAL A 195 10.45 7.74 -8.23
N TYR A 196 10.81 7.03 -9.27
CA TYR A 196 10.06 6.97 -10.53
C TYR A 196 9.09 5.81 -10.52
N PHE A 197 7.95 5.98 -11.19
CA PHE A 197 6.95 4.93 -11.36
C PHE A 197 6.26 5.00 -12.72
N VAL A 198 5.73 3.84 -13.12
CA VAL A 198 4.74 3.69 -14.19
C VAL A 198 3.57 2.93 -13.59
N ALA A 199 2.34 3.38 -13.85
CA ALA A 199 1.15 2.65 -13.48
C ALA A 199 0.29 2.37 -14.72
N GLN A 200 -0.14 1.11 -14.84
CA GLN A 200 -1.02 0.64 -15.91
C GLN A 200 -2.35 0.17 -15.33
N PHE A 201 -3.43 0.53 -15.99
CA PHE A 201 -4.80 0.21 -15.62
C PHE A 201 -5.42 -0.74 -16.65
N SER A 202 -6.21 -1.70 -16.19
CA SER A 202 -6.91 -2.64 -17.08
C SER A 202 -8.05 -2.00 -17.88
N GLU A 203 -8.62 -0.91 -17.34
CA GLU A 203 -9.71 -0.18 -17.97
C GLU A 203 -9.26 1.25 -18.30
N PRO A 204 -9.66 1.81 -19.44
CA PRO A 204 -9.30 3.17 -19.80
C PRO A 204 -10.05 4.18 -18.94
N ALA A 205 -9.35 5.20 -18.48
CA ALA A 205 -9.97 6.36 -17.87
C ALA A 205 -10.72 7.19 -18.95
N VAL A 206 -11.90 7.66 -18.58
CA VAL A 206 -12.73 8.50 -19.46
C VAL A 206 -12.47 9.98 -19.24
N ASP A 207 -11.88 10.33 -18.11
CA ASP A 207 -11.53 11.70 -17.74
C ASP A 207 -10.32 11.72 -16.80
N PHE A 208 -9.58 12.81 -16.82
CA PHE A 208 -8.40 13.05 -16.00
C PHE A 208 -8.47 14.45 -15.39
N GLY A 209 -8.06 14.58 -14.14
CA GLY A 209 -7.94 15.85 -13.44
C GLY A 209 -6.68 15.91 -12.58
N VAL A 210 -6.19 17.12 -12.33
CA VAL A 210 -5.07 17.42 -11.43
C VAL A 210 -5.56 18.47 -10.43
#